data_e161508653b1109b92a623f4ca4dacb0
#
_entry.id   e161508653b1109b92a623f4ca4dacb0
#
_cell.length_a   1.000
_cell.length_b   1.000
_cell.length_c   1.000
_cell.angle_alpha   90.00
_cell.angle_beta   90.00
_cell.angle_gamma   90.00
#
_symmetry.space_group_name_H-M   'P 1'
#
loop_
_entity.id
_entity.type
_entity.pdbx_description
1 polymer ?
#
loop_
_entity_poly.entity_id
_entity_poly.type
_entity_poly.pdbx_seq_one_letter_code
_entity_poly.pdbx_strand_id
1 'polypeptide(L)'
;MQGLPTVVVVIIISNILASSAGFRNRSFFDKYKFQIAKIKAGEQIRMLTSGFLHVDFNHILFNMLSLYFFAGYVVYSLGAVKFLAIYFSSLYLGNYVSLRYHENQDDYTAVGASGAVSGIVYSAVLLYPDMKLAFLFFPIPLPGYVIATLYLIYTLYGMKRQQDNIGHTAHFGGAISGLCATIAFQPSVIASSAFTLSILTATIIIAAYFFKKLR
;
A
#
# COMPACT_ATOMS: atom_id res chain seq x y z
N MET A 1 -25.58 -0.78 -9.46
CA MET A 1 -24.14 -0.80 -9.08
C MET A 1 -23.39 0.03 -10.10
N GLN A 2 -22.67 1.06 -9.68
CA GLN A 2 -21.76 1.78 -10.57
C GLN A 2 -20.62 0.84 -10.94
N GLY A 3 -20.28 0.77 -12.25
CA GLY A 3 -19.17 -0.06 -12.71
C GLY A 3 -17.82 0.39 -12.12
N LEU A 4 -16.80 -0.44 -12.23
CA LEU A 4 -15.45 -0.08 -11.80
C LEU A 4 -14.93 1.12 -12.58
N PRO A 5 -14.41 2.20 -11.94
CA PRO A 5 -13.91 3.37 -12.65
C PRO A 5 -12.81 3.02 -13.66
N THR A 6 -12.83 3.61 -14.83
CA THR A 6 -11.88 3.30 -15.93
C THR A 6 -10.42 3.41 -15.49
N VAL A 7 -10.08 4.39 -14.66
CA VAL A 7 -8.71 4.57 -14.14
C VAL A 7 -8.24 3.37 -13.31
N VAL A 8 -9.15 2.75 -12.55
CA VAL A 8 -8.84 1.55 -11.75
C VAL A 8 -8.62 0.35 -12.66
N VAL A 9 -9.47 0.20 -13.69
CA VAL A 9 -9.30 -0.86 -14.71
C VAL A 9 -7.95 -0.76 -15.40
N VAL A 10 -7.53 0.46 -15.77
CA VAL A 10 -6.21 0.70 -16.40
C VAL A 10 -5.07 0.28 -15.47
N ILE A 11 -5.12 0.64 -14.18
CA ILE A 11 -4.10 0.23 -13.21
C ILE A 11 -4.06 -1.30 -13.04
N ILE A 12 -5.23 -1.95 -12.92
CA ILE A 12 -5.32 -3.42 -12.79
C ILE A 12 -4.71 -4.09 -14.02
N ILE A 13 -5.09 -3.67 -15.23
CA ILE A 13 -4.56 -4.24 -16.47
C ILE A 13 -3.05 -4.03 -16.56
N SER A 14 -2.56 -2.85 -16.22
CA SER A 14 -1.12 -2.55 -16.23
C SER A 14 -0.34 -3.48 -15.29
N ASN A 15 -0.85 -3.75 -14.09
CA ASN A 15 -0.26 -4.69 -13.14
C ASN A 15 -0.26 -6.12 -13.69
N ILE A 16 -1.38 -6.57 -14.29
CA ILE A 16 -1.50 -7.91 -14.89
C ILE A 16 -0.49 -8.07 -16.05
N LEU A 17 -0.40 -7.11 -16.94
CA LEU A 17 0.50 -7.16 -18.10
C LEU A 17 1.98 -7.17 -17.67
N ALA A 18 2.37 -6.25 -16.76
CA ALA A 18 3.74 -6.18 -16.27
C ALA A 18 4.15 -7.44 -15.50
N SER A 19 3.29 -7.96 -14.62
CA SER A 19 3.55 -9.18 -13.88
C SER A 19 3.60 -10.40 -14.79
N SER A 20 2.71 -10.50 -15.80
CA SER A 20 2.74 -11.57 -16.78
C SER A 20 4.03 -11.58 -17.59
N ALA A 21 4.55 -10.39 -17.95
CA ALA A 21 5.87 -10.27 -18.58
C ALA A 21 7.00 -10.72 -17.64
N GLY A 22 6.93 -10.34 -16.36
CA GLY A 22 7.88 -10.74 -15.33
C GLY A 22 7.90 -12.24 -15.06
N PHE A 23 6.74 -12.90 -15.06
CA PHE A 23 6.63 -14.37 -14.90
C PHE A 23 7.27 -15.15 -16.06
N ARG A 24 7.20 -14.58 -17.27
CA ARG A 24 7.76 -15.21 -18.48
C ARG A 24 9.22 -14.88 -18.72
N ASN A 25 9.71 -13.74 -18.21
CA ASN A 25 11.03 -13.23 -18.50
C ASN A 25 11.74 -12.77 -17.23
N ARG A 26 12.66 -13.61 -16.73
CA ARG A 26 13.42 -13.33 -15.50
C ARG A 26 14.29 -12.07 -15.63
N SER A 27 14.89 -11.82 -16.80
CA SER A 27 15.70 -10.62 -17.03
C SER A 27 14.85 -9.34 -16.91
N PHE A 28 13.62 -9.36 -17.46
CA PHE A 28 12.67 -8.28 -17.29
C PHE A 28 12.32 -8.06 -15.80
N PHE A 29 12.00 -9.14 -15.08
CA PHE A 29 11.71 -9.06 -13.65
C PHE A 29 12.87 -8.45 -12.86
N ASP A 30 14.10 -8.94 -13.06
CA ASP A 30 15.29 -8.49 -12.37
C ASP A 30 15.67 -7.04 -12.71
N LYS A 31 15.38 -6.59 -13.93
CA LYS A 31 15.59 -5.20 -14.37
C LYS A 31 14.69 -4.21 -13.65
N TYR A 32 13.45 -4.57 -13.32
CA TYR A 32 12.42 -3.64 -12.83
C TYR A 32 12.02 -3.85 -11.37
N LYS A 33 12.45 -4.94 -10.69
CA LYS A 33 12.21 -5.13 -9.26
C LYS A 33 12.93 -4.07 -8.42
N PHE A 34 12.38 -3.75 -7.26
CA PHE A 34 13.07 -2.97 -6.24
C PHE A 34 14.32 -3.72 -5.78
N GLN A 35 15.46 -3.05 -5.71
CA GLN A 35 16.70 -3.57 -5.18
C GLN A 35 17.55 -2.44 -4.63
N ILE A 36 17.94 -2.52 -3.36
CA ILE A 36 18.65 -1.45 -2.64
C ILE A 36 19.91 -1.02 -3.37
N ALA A 37 20.83 -1.96 -3.67
CA ALA A 37 22.10 -1.64 -4.33
C ALA A 37 21.90 -0.90 -5.66
N LYS A 38 20.93 -1.32 -6.48
CA LYS A 38 20.66 -0.72 -7.78
C LYS A 38 20.06 0.68 -7.67
N ILE A 39 19.15 0.89 -6.71
CA ILE A 39 18.54 2.21 -6.46
C ILE A 39 19.61 3.19 -5.97
N LYS A 40 20.49 2.77 -5.05
CA LYS A 40 21.65 3.56 -4.60
C LYS A 40 22.62 3.90 -5.75
N ALA A 41 22.78 2.99 -6.71
CA ALA A 41 23.57 3.21 -7.92
C ALA A 41 22.89 4.12 -8.96
N GLY A 42 21.71 4.69 -8.66
CA GLY A 42 21.01 5.67 -9.52
C GLY A 42 19.81 5.11 -10.31
N GLU A 43 19.51 3.81 -10.24
CA GLU A 43 18.37 3.22 -10.96
C GLU A 43 17.02 3.54 -10.26
N GLN A 44 16.71 4.84 -10.10
CA GLN A 44 15.55 5.33 -9.32
C GLN A 44 14.19 4.89 -9.89
N ILE A 45 14.12 4.55 -11.17
CA ILE A 45 12.89 4.07 -11.81
C ILE A 45 12.31 2.83 -11.10
N ARG A 46 13.16 2.03 -10.45
CA ARG A 46 12.78 0.86 -9.66
C ARG A 46 11.85 1.18 -8.49
N MET A 47 11.88 2.43 -8.01
CA MET A 47 10.96 2.92 -6.98
C MET A 47 9.49 2.92 -7.42
N LEU A 48 9.24 2.94 -8.73
CA LEU A 48 7.89 2.90 -9.30
C LEU A 48 7.61 1.58 -10.02
N THR A 49 8.56 1.09 -10.83
CA THR A 49 8.33 -0.10 -11.67
C THR A 49 8.10 -1.38 -10.85
N SER A 50 8.76 -1.49 -9.71
CA SER A 50 8.57 -2.63 -8.80
C SER A 50 7.12 -2.81 -8.32
N GLY A 51 6.35 -1.71 -8.27
CA GLY A 51 4.94 -1.72 -7.88
C GLY A 51 4.00 -2.36 -8.91
N PHE A 52 4.50 -2.70 -10.09
CA PHE A 52 3.73 -3.38 -11.14
C PHE A 52 4.14 -4.85 -11.33
N LEU A 53 5.16 -5.31 -10.62
CA LEU A 53 5.62 -6.69 -10.63
C LEU A 53 5.10 -7.45 -9.41
N HIS A 54 4.88 -8.75 -9.55
CA HIS A 54 4.50 -9.63 -8.45
C HIS A 54 5.32 -10.92 -8.52
N VAL A 55 5.54 -11.56 -7.36
CA VAL A 55 6.33 -12.80 -7.29
C VAL A 55 5.56 -14.01 -7.82
N ASP A 56 4.23 -14.04 -7.62
CA ASP A 56 3.36 -15.15 -8.01
C ASP A 56 1.91 -14.68 -8.25
N PHE A 57 1.07 -15.64 -8.69
CA PHE A 57 -0.34 -15.40 -8.99
C PHE A 57 -1.16 -14.97 -7.76
N ASN A 58 -0.92 -15.57 -6.60
CA ASN A 58 -1.68 -15.21 -5.39
C ASN A 58 -1.37 -13.78 -4.98
N HIS A 59 -0.10 -13.37 -5.07
CA HIS A 59 0.31 -12.01 -4.73
C HIS A 59 -0.39 -10.97 -5.61
N ILE A 60 -0.43 -11.14 -6.94
CA ILE A 60 -1.16 -10.23 -7.82
C ILE A 60 -2.66 -10.30 -7.60
N LEU A 61 -3.23 -11.49 -7.39
CA LEU A 61 -4.66 -11.68 -7.17
C LEU A 61 -5.13 -10.88 -5.95
N PHE A 62 -4.46 -11.00 -4.79
CA PHE A 62 -4.86 -10.29 -3.58
C PHE A 62 -4.67 -8.77 -3.70
N ASN A 63 -3.63 -8.30 -4.40
CA ASN A 63 -3.45 -6.87 -4.67
C ASN A 63 -4.59 -6.34 -5.56
N MET A 64 -4.92 -7.02 -6.65
CA MET A 64 -5.96 -6.57 -7.58
C MET A 64 -7.36 -6.68 -6.97
N LEU A 65 -7.65 -7.71 -6.17
CA LEU A 65 -8.90 -7.79 -5.43
C LEU A 65 -9.04 -6.65 -4.42
N SER A 66 -7.99 -6.35 -3.67
CA SER A 66 -8.00 -5.21 -2.74
C SER A 66 -8.24 -3.90 -3.48
N LEU A 67 -7.57 -3.70 -4.61
CA LEU A 67 -7.78 -2.51 -5.44
C LEU A 67 -9.22 -2.45 -5.99
N TYR A 68 -9.75 -3.57 -6.46
CA TYR A 68 -11.12 -3.70 -6.93
C TYR A 68 -12.14 -3.27 -5.88
N PHE A 69 -11.98 -3.70 -4.63
CA PHE A 69 -12.92 -3.39 -3.57
C PHE A 69 -12.80 -1.97 -3.03
N PHE A 70 -11.60 -1.40 -2.94
CA PHE A 70 -11.37 -0.13 -2.24
C PHE A 70 -11.21 1.09 -3.15
N ALA A 71 -10.71 0.92 -4.39
CA ALA A 71 -10.41 2.04 -5.26
C ALA A 71 -11.64 2.87 -5.64
N GLY A 72 -12.80 2.21 -5.83
CA GLY A 72 -14.06 2.89 -6.14
C GLY A 72 -14.42 3.96 -5.11
N TYR A 73 -14.28 3.67 -3.83
CA TYR A 73 -14.54 4.63 -2.76
C TYR A 73 -13.68 5.91 -2.89
N VAL A 74 -12.41 5.74 -3.21
CA VAL A 74 -11.49 6.87 -3.37
C VAL A 74 -11.79 7.65 -4.64
N VAL A 75 -12.02 6.96 -5.78
CA VAL A 75 -12.31 7.63 -7.06
C VAL A 75 -13.63 8.39 -7.01
N TYR A 76 -14.69 7.82 -6.43
CA TYR A 76 -16.00 8.48 -6.35
C TYR A 76 -15.98 9.67 -5.37
N SER A 77 -15.15 9.65 -4.33
CA SER A 77 -15.04 10.77 -3.38
C SER A 77 -14.11 11.87 -3.86
N LEU A 78 -12.98 11.52 -4.47
CA LEU A 78 -11.89 12.47 -4.75
C LEU A 78 -11.66 12.70 -6.25
N GLY A 79 -12.19 11.85 -7.11
CA GLY A 79 -11.94 11.85 -8.55
C GLY A 79 -10.67 11.10 -8.96
N ALA A 80 -10.58 10.79 -10.26
CA ALA A 80 -9.51 9.95 -10.81
C ALA A 80 -8.09 10.52 -10.61
N VAL A 81 -7.93 11.84 -10.75
CA VAL A 81 -6.60 12.48 -10.64
C VAL A 81 -6.06 12.36 -9.21
N LYS A 82 -6.87 12.63 -8.19
CA LYS A 82 -6.45 12.51 -6.79
C LYS A 82 -6.25 11.06 -6.40
N PHE A 83 -7.05 10.13 -6.92
CA PHE A 83 -6.81 8.69 -6.76
C PHE A 83 -5.43 8.28 -7.28
N LEU A 84 -5.06 8.69 -8.50
CA LEU A 84 -3.73 8.41 -9.06
C LEU A 84 -2.61 9.03 -8.22
N ALA A 85 -2.82 10.26 -7.76
CA ALA A 85 -1.85 10.93 -6.88
C ALA A 85 -1.64 10.14 -5.56
N ILE A 86 -2.73 9.65 -4.93
CA ILE A 86 -2.65 8.80 -3.74
C ILE A 86 -1.95 7.47 -4.07
N TYR A 87 -2.33 6.81 -5.16
CA TYR A 87 -1.76 5.54 -5.57
C TYR A 87 -0.25 5.63 -5.77
N PHE A 88 0.22 6.57 -6.60
CA PHE A 88 1.64 6.71 -6.92
C PHE A 88 2.47 7.29 -5.77
N SER A 89 1.93 8.25 -5.01
CA SER A 89 2.62 8.74 -3.81
C SER A 89 2.77 7.63 -2.75
N SER A 90 1.75 6.81 -2.55
CA SER A 90 1.79 5.69 -1.61
C SER A 90 2.76 4.59 -2.06
N LEU A 91 2.82 4.32 -3.36
CA LEU A 91 3.82 3.42 -3.93
C LEU A 91 5.24 3.94 -3.69
N TYR A 92 5.49 5.20 -4.07
CA TYR A 92 6.82 5.79 -3.99
C TYR A 92 7.29 5.96 -2.53
N LEU A 93 6.44 6.51 -1.65
CA LEU A 93 6.77 6.70 -0.24
C LEU A 93 6.87 5.37 0.52
N GLY A 94 6.05 4.39 0.17
CA GLY A 94 6.19 3.02 0.67
C GLY A 94 7.56 2.43 0.35
N ASN A 95 7.97 2.51 -0.91
CA ASN A 95 9.29 2.07 -1.35
C ASN A 95 10.42 2.93 -0.75
N TYR A 96 10.21 4.24 -0.52
CA TYR A 96 11.17 5.09 0.15
C TYR A 96 11.39 4.67 1.61
N VAL A 97 10.33 4.33 2.34
CA VAL A 97 10.44 3.78 3.69
C VAL A 97 11.21 2.45 3.66
N SER A 98 10.95 1.59 2.69
CA SER A 98 11.71 0.34 2.50
C SER A 98 13.19 0.61 2.22
N LEU A 99 13.50 1.58 1.36
CA LEU A 99 14.87 1.98 1.04
C LEU A 99 15.63 2.45 2.28
N ARG A 100 14.98 3.26 3.14
CA ARG A 100 15.60 3.79 4.36
C ARG A 100 15.72 2.74 5.47
N TYR A 101 14.73 1.86 5.59
CA TYR A 101 14.72 0.81 6.62
C TYR A 101 15.77 -0.27 6.34
N HIS A 102 15.91 -0.67 5.08
CA HIS A 102 16.82 -1.72 4.61
C HIS A 102 18.12 -1.17 4.01
N GLU A 103 18.50 0.09 4.31
CA GLU A 103 19.61 0.78 3.64
C GLU A 103 20.97 0.05 3.73
N ASN A 104 21.16 -0.79 4.73
CA ASN A 104 22.39 -1.59 4.92
C ASN A 104 22.27 -3.03 4.38
N GLN A 105 21.19 -3.34 3.65
CA GLN A 105 20.91 -4.66 3.07
C GLN A 105 20.89 -4.54 1.54
N ASP A 106 22.07 -4.46 0.93
CA ASP A 106 22.19 -4.20 -0.52
C ASP A 106 21.48 -5.23 -1.40
N ASP A 107 21.36 -6.47 -0.94
CA ASP A 107 20.67 -7.56 -1.61
C ASP A 107 19.14 -7.58 -1.38
N TYR A 108 18.62 -6.69 -0.52
CA TYR A 108 17.18 -6.62 -0.29
C TYR A 108 16.44 -6.27 -1.57
N THR A 109 15.43 -7.08 -1.89
CA THR A 109 14.56 -6.89 -3.06
C THR A 109 13.09 -6.97 -2.67
N ALA A 110 12.25 -6.22 -3.37
CA ALA A 110 10.81 -6.25 -3.20
C ALA A 110 10.08 -6.00 -4.52
N VAL A 111 8.86 -6.49 -4.62
CA VAL A 111 7.91 -6.23 -5.72
C VAL A 111 6.49 -6.24 -5.17
N GLY A 112 5.57 -5.61 -5.86
CA GLY A 112 4.14 -5.62 -5.57
C GLY A 112 3.51 -4.25 -5.49
N ALA A 113 2.24 -4.17 -5.89
CA ALA A 113 1.42 -2.97 -5.76
C ALA A 113 1.02 -2.65 -4.32
N SER A 114 1.37 -3.51 -3.36
CA SER A 114 0.79 -3.52 -2.01
C SER A 114 1.05 -2.24 -1.19
N GLY A 115 2.15 -1.52 -1.44
CA GLY A 115 2.37 -0.19 -0.86
C GLY A 115 1.32 0.82 -1.32
N ALA A 116 1.06 0.88 -2.64
CA ALA A 116 0.01 1.72 -3.21
C ALA A 116 -1.39 1.28 -2.75
N VAL A 117 -1.66 -0.03 -2.77
CA VAL A 117 -2.93 -0.63 -2.32
C VAL A 117 -3.19 -0.30 -0.85
N SER A 118 -2.17 -0.39 0.02
CA SER A 118 -2.29 0.04 1.42
C SER A 118 -2.73 1.49 1.51
N GLY A 119 -2.10 2.40 0.75
CA GLY A 119 -2.53 3.80 0.72
C GLY A 119 -3.99 3.99 0.31
N ILE A 120 -4.46 3.27 -0.70
CA ILE A 120 -5.86 3.31 -1.16
C ILE A 120 -6.82 2.75 -0.10
N VAL A 121 -6.47 1.64 0.57
CA VAL A 121 -7.27 1.06 1.66
C VAL A 121 -7.43 2.05 2.82
N TYR A 122 -6.33 2.65 3.29
CA TYR A 122 -6.37 3.62 4.39
C TYR A 122 -7.09 4.91 3.99
N SER A 123 -6.97 5.34 2.73
CA SER A 123 -7.76 6.46 2.19
C SER A 123 -9.25 6.14 2.20
N ALA A 124 -9.66 4.95 1.75
CA ALA A 124 -11.06 4.54 1.74
C ALA A 124 -11.64 4.47 3.16
N VAL A 125 -10.91 3.89 4.12
CA VAL A 125 -11.34 3.80 5.52
C VAL A 125 -11.47 5.19 6.15
N LEU A 126 -10.61 6.14 5.80
CA LEU A 126 -10.69 7.51 6.29
C LEU A 126 -11.84 8.30 5.65
N LEU A 127 -12.11 8.08 4.36
CA LEU A 127 -13.22 8.74 3.63
C LEU A 127 -14.59 8.19 4.06
N TYR A 128 -14.66 6.93 4.49
CA TYR A 128 -15.88 6.23 4.87
C TYR A 128 -15.73 5.59 6.27
N PRO A 129 -15.76 6.39 7.36
CA PRO A 129 -15.49 5.90 8.71
C PRO A 129 -16.46 4.83 9.20
N ASP A 130 -17.71 4.81 8.68
CA ASP A 130 -18.74 3.84 9.01
C ASP A 130 -18.64 2.55 8.18
N MET A 131 -17.64 2.45 7.29
CA MET A 131 -17.40 1.27 6.47
C MET A 131 -17.22 0.04 7.34
N LYS A 132 -17.91 -1.04 6.96
CA LYS A 132 -17.71 -2.36 7.56
C LYS A 132 -17.00 -3.26 6.57
N LEU A 133 -15.99 -3.96 7.05
CA LEU A 133 -15.16 -4.88 6.27
C LEU A 133 -15.28 -6.29 6.85
N ALA A 134 -15.31 -7.28 5.98
CA ALA A 134 -15.26 -8.69 6.37
C ALA A 134 -14.15 -9.38 5.57
N PHE A 135 -13.49 -10.35 6.18
CA PHE A 135 -12.57 -11.22 5.46
C PHE A 135 -13.33 -12.29 4.69
N LEU A 136 -12.82 -12.71 3.53
CA LEU A 136 -13.45 -13.68 2.66
C LEU A 136 -13.78 -15.01 3.40
N PHE A 137 -12.88 -15.45 4.29
CA PHE A 137 -13.02 -16.70 5.06
C PHE A 137 -13.53 -16.49 6.48
N PHE A 138 -13.76 -15.25 6.88
CA PHE A 138 -14.33 -14.88 8.18
C PHE A 138 -15.33 -13.73 7.97
N PRO A 139 -16.56 -14.05 7.54
CA PRO A 139 -17.53 -13.06 7.06
C PRO A 139 -18.23 -12.29 8.20
N ILE A 140 -17.56 -12.03 9.31
CA ILE A 140 -18.07 -11.16 10.38
C ILE A 140 -17.69 -9.71 10.02
N PRO A 141 -18.69 -8.82 9.77
CA PRO A 141 -18.42 -7.44 9.42
C PRO A 141 -17.91 -6.65 10.63
N LEU A 142 -16.66 -6.23 10.59
CA LEU A 142 -16.02 -5.37 11.58
C LEU A 142 -15.92 -3.93 11.05
N PRO A 143 -15.92 -2.92 11.94
CA PRO A 143 -15.62 -1.54 11.52
C PRO A 143 -14.29 -1.45 10.79
N GLY A 144 -14.25 -0.67 9.70
CA GLY A 144 -13.06 -0.57 8.84
C GLY A 144 -11.80 -0.11 9.59
N TYR A 145 -11.96 0.81 10.56
CA TYR A 145 -10.86 1.26 11.40
C TYR A 145 -10.26 0.15 12.27
N VAL A 146 -11.07 -0.82 12.72
CA VAL A 146 -10.56 -1.98 13.49
C VAL A 146 -9.65 -2.83 12.62
N ILE A 147 -10.10 -3.18 11.41
CA ILE A 147 -9.32 -3.98 10.47
C ILE A 147 -8.05 -3.24 10.04
N ALA A 148 -8.16 -1.94 9.74
CA ALA A 148 -7.00 -1.10 9.40
C ALA A 148 -5.98 -1.04 10.55
N THR A 149 -6.43 -0.90 11.80
CA THR A 149 -5.56 -0.90 12.98
C THR A 149 -4.86 -2.25 13.16
N LEU A 150 -5.61 -3.36 13.09
CA LEU A 150 -5.04 -4.71 13.20
C LEU A 150 -4.02 -4.99 12.09
N TYR A 151 -4.31 -4.55 10.86
CA TYR A 151 -3.38 -4.68 9.75
C TYR A 151 -2.11 -3.84 9.95
N LEU A 152 -2.23 -2.64 10.52
CA LEU A 152 -1.09 -1.80 10.86
C LEU A 152 -0.20 -2.47 11.92
N ILE A 153 -0.81 -3.02 12.98
CA ILE A 153 -0.12 -3.77 14.03
C ILE A 153 0.60 -4.99 13.44
N TYR A 154 -0.09 -5.76 12.58
CA TYR A 154 0.51 -6.89 11.87
C TYR A 154 1.70 -6.46 11.02
N THR A 155 1.56 -5.37 10.27
CA THR A 155 2.64 -4.78 9.45
C THR A 155 3.87 -4.44 10.30
N LEU A 156 3.66 -3.84 11.45
CA LEU A 156 4.73 -3.49 12.39
C LEU A 156 5.41 -4.72 12.98
N TYR A 157 4.63 -5.73 13.34
CA TYR A 157 5.17 -7.00 13.81
C TYR A 157 6.02 -7.67 12.73
N GLY A 158 5.55 -7.70 11.47
CA GLY A 158 6.28 -8.26 10.34
C GLY A 158 7.58 -7.52 10.03
N MET A 159 7.58 -6.17 10.12
CA MET A 159 8.81 -5.37 9.98
C MET A 159 9.89 -5.80 10.99
N LYS A 160 9.50 -6.14 12.21
CA LYS A 160 10.44 -6.59 13.25
C LYS A 160 10.95 -8.02 13.01
N ARG A 161 10.04 -8.92 12.61
CA ARG A 161 10.36 -10.36 12.48
C ARG A 161 11.13 -10.68 11.21
N GLN A 162 10.82 -10.02 10.09
CA GLN A 162 11.44 -10.25 8.77
C GLN A 162 11.48 -11.74 8.36
N GLN A 163 10.44 -12.51 8.73
CA GLN A 163 10.40 -13.97 8.56
C GLN A 163 9.53 -14.41 7.39
N ASP A 164 8.86 -13.46 6.74
CA ASP A 164 8.02 -13.70 5.57
C ASP A 164 8.50 -12.87 4.37
N ASN A 165 7.94 -13.16 3.20
CA ASN A 165 8.27 -12.45 1.96
C ASN A 165 7.37 -11.23 1.73
N ILE A 166 6.81 -10.64 2.80
CA ILE A 166 5.89 -9.50 2.72
C ILE A 166 6.65 -8.19 2.89
N GLY A 167 6.40 -7.23 1.99
CA GLY A 167 7.01 -5.90 2.04
C GLY A 167 6.40 -4.98 3.11
N HIS A 168 6.48 -5.38 4.38
CA HIS A 168 5.85 -4.65 5.50
C HIS A 168 6.24 -3.18 5.58
N THR A 169 7.50 -2.85 5.29
CA THR A 169 7.99 -1.45 5.26
C THR A 169 7.28 -0.62 4.20
N ALA A 170 7.04 -1.21 3.01
CA ALA A 170 6.29 -0.56 1.94
C ALA A 170 4.81 -0.37 2.31
N HIS A 171 4.19 -1.35 2.97
CA HIS A 171 2.80 -1.25 3.45
C HIS A 171 2.65 -0.12 4.48
N PHE A 172 3.55 -0.04 5.44
CA PHE A 172 3.56 1.00 6.46
C PHE A 172 3.70 2.39 5.85
N GLY A 173 4.72 2.58 5.00
CA GLY A 173 4.94 3.86 4.31
C GLY A 173 3.77 4.24 3.39
N GLY A 174 3.20 3.26 2.69
CA GLY A 174 2.02 3.44 1.84
C GLY A 174 0.78 3.87 2.63
N ALA A 175 0.51 3.23 3.77
CA ALA A 175 -0.61 3.57 4.65
C ALA A 175 -0.52 5.03 5.14
N ILE A 176 0.66 5.44 5.64
CA ILE A 176 0.90 6.82 6.08
C ILE A 176 0.71 7.80 4.93
N SER A 177 1.27 7.50 3.76
CA SER A 177 1.13 8.34 2.56
C SER A 177 -0.33 8.51 2.17
N GLY A 178 -1.11 7.42 2.15
CA GLY A 178 -2.54 7.45 1.84
C GLY A 178 -3.33 8.31 2.79
N LEU A 179 -3.10 8.18 4.11
CA LEU A 179 -3.74 9.02 5.12
C LEU A 179 -3.40 10.50 4.93
N CYS A 180 -2.12 10.84 4.80
CA CYS A 180 -1.66 12.22 4.62
C CYS A 180 -2.22 12.84 3.33
N ALA A 181 -2.17 12.11 2.22
CA ALA A 181 -2.69 12.60 0.94
C ALA A 181 -4.22 12.78 0.98
N THR A 182 -4.95 11.88 1.65
CA THR A 182 -6.40 12.01 1.82
C THR A 182 -6.74 13.26 2.62
N ILE A 183 -6.05 13.52 3.73
CA ILE A 183 -6.23 14.74 4.54
C ILE A 183 -5.94 15.99 3.70
N ALA A 184 -4.86 15.98 2.93
CA ALA A 184 -4.48 17.11 2.07
C ALA A 184 -5.53 17.39 0.97
N PHE A 185 -6.12 16.34 0.37
CA PHE A 185 -7.11 16.50 -0.70
C PHE A 185 -8.53 16.73 -0.20
N GLN A 186 -8.86 16.34 1.02
CA GLN A 186 -10.17 16.49 1.66
C GLN A 186 -10.02 16.77 3.17
N PRO A 187 -9.64 17.98 3.56
CA PRO A 187 -9.39 18.32 4.97
C PRO A 187 -10.58 18.09 5.90
N SER A 188 -11.80 18.08 5.36
CA SER A 188 -13.02 17.81 6.13
C SER A 188 -13.01 16.44 6.83
N VAL A 189 -12.21 15.47 6.35
CA VAL A 189 -12.07 14.15 7.01
C VAL A 189 -11.48 14.26 8.43
N ILE A 190 -10.78 15.34 8.75
CA ILE A 190 -10.27 15.58 10.11
C ILE A 190 -11.42 15.64 11.11
N ALA A 191 -12.53 16.27 10.74
CA ALA A 191 -13.71 16.36 11.59
C ALA A 191 -14.65 15.16 11.42
N SER A 192 -14.97 14.78 10.16
CA SER A 192 -15.95 13.72 9.88
C SER A 192 -15.45 12.32 10.28
N SER A 193 -14.15 12.10 10.34
CA SER A 193 -13.52 10.81 10.66
C SER A 193 -12.56 10.92 11.84
N ALA A 194 -12.80 11.88 12.76
CA ALA A 194 -11.91 12.20 13.87
C ALA A 194 -11.55 10.98 14.73
N PHE A 195 -12.54 10.13 15.04
CA PHE A 195 -12.33 8.91 15.82
C PHE A 195 -11.40 7.91 15.09
N THR A 196 -11.70 7.61 13.83
CA THR A 196 -10.87 6.72 12.98
C THR A 196 -9.45 7.27 12.85
N LEU A 197 -9.32 8.56 12.55
CA LEU A 197 -8.04 9.23 12.40
C LEU A 197 -7.23 9.18 13.70
N SER A 198 -7.86 9.43 14.85
CA SER A 198 -7.20 9.39 16.16
C SER A 198 -6.64 7.99 16.47
N ILE A 199 -7.41 6.93 16.23
CA ILE A 199 -6.96 5.55 16.46
C ILE A 199 -5.78 5.20 15.55
N LEU A 200 -5.88 5.47 14.25
CA LEU A 200 -4.82 5.16 13.29
C LEU A 200 -3.55 5.95 13.58
N THR A 201 -3.69 7.24 13.90
CA THR A 201 -2.55 8.11 14.25
C THR A 201 -1.88 7.65 15.55
N ALA A 202 -2.67 7.35 16.59
CA ALA A 202 -2.15 6.81 17.85
C ALA A 202 -1.37 5.51 17.60
N THR A 203 -1.90 4.60 16.78
CA THR A 203 -1.22 3.35 16.42
C THR A 203 0.11 3.63 15.71
N ILE A 204 0.15 4.57 14.76
CA ILE A 204 1.38 4.96 14.06
C ILE A 204 2.41 5.56 15.02
N ILE A 205 2.00 6.45 15.93
CA ILE A 205 2.89 7.10 16.92
C ILE A 205 3.47 6.06 17.88
N ILE A 206 2.62 5.20 18.43
CA ILE A 206 3.05 4.11 19.31
C ILE A 206 4.06 3.21 18.59
N ALA A 207 3.77 2.88 17.35
CA ALA A 207 4.66 2.12 16.50
C ALA A 207 6.02 2.80 16.30
N ALA A 208 6.02 4.06 15.89
CA ALA A 208 7.25 4.82 15.68
C ALA A 208 8.10 4.91 16.95
N TYR A 209 7.46 5.07 18.12
CA TYR A 209 8.14 5.04 19.43
C TYR A 209 8.83 3.71 19.70
N PHE A 210 8.12 2.59 19.51
CA PHE A 210 8.72 1.25 19.71
C PHE A 210 9.81 0.96 18.67
N PHE A 211 9.69 1.42 17.43
CA PHE A 211 10.76 1.27 16.43
C PHE A 211 12.05 2.02 16.82
N LYS A 212 11.92 3.25 17.35
CA LYS A 212 13.09 4.03 17.79
C LYS A 212 13.84 3.34 18.96
N LYS A 213 13.11 2.62 19.81
CA LYS A 213 13.69 1.93 20.98
C LYS A 213 14.36 0.58 20.61
N LEU A 214 14.11 0.08 19.39
CA LEU A 214 14.57 -1.25 18.93
C LEU A 214 15.72 -1.16 17.90
N ARG A 215 16.13 0.05 17.50
CA ARG A 215 17.39 0.35 16.80
C ARG A 215 18.51 0.58 17.80
#